data_4d509eec980ffbcd6d00d1631d4ddfa7
#
_entry.id   4d509eec980ffbcd6d00d1631d4ddfa7
#
_cell.length_a   1.000
_cell.length_b   1.000
_cell.length_c   1.000
_cell.angle_alpha   90.00
_cell.angle_beta   90.00
_cell.angle_gamma   90.00
#
_symmetry.space_group_name_H-M   'P 1'
#
loop_
_entity.id
_entity.type
_entity.pdbx_description
1 polymer ?
#
loop_
_entity_poly.entity_id
_entity_poly.type
_entity_poly.pdbx_seq_one_letter_code
_entity_poly.pdbx_strand_id
1 'polypeptide(L)'
;MSNNMVRVRFAPSPTGPLHIGGVRTALYNYLFARQHGGKLIFRIEDTDSNRFVPGAEDYILESFRWLGINFDEGVSFGGDYGPYRQSERRDIYRKYARQLYDEGKAYIAFDTPEELQAARERTPNFQYDSTTRLQMRNSLTLPADEVKRLVGEGAQFVLRLKIDGGEDIHVHDMIRGEVVINSSVLDDKVLYKSADQLPTYHLANVVDDHLMLITHVIRGEEWLPSAPLHVLLYRALGWSDSMPRFAHLPLLLKPDGKGKLSKRDGDRLGFPVFPLEWHDPKSGEVSSGYRESGYMPQAVINFLALLGWNPGDDQEILSLDELTEKFNIEHCSRSGAKFDFVKAQWFNHEYILNTPSAQLAPDFNAILEANGIHSTMERVTQVVEMMKGRVNFVKELWPLCKFFFVAPTEYDAKTVKKRWKTDSPQVMAELRDLFAATDDFSIEGQEKAVMQWIETKGYGTGNVLNAFRLTIVGEGIGPHVFDISAFLGKEETLRRMDRAISVLGKKED
;
A
#
# COMPACT_ATOMS: atom_id res chain seq x y z
N MET A 1 24.00 -31.93 -3.93
CA MET A 1 22.95 -31.08 -4.50
C MET A 1 22.66 -30.02 -3.46
N SER A 2 23.17 -28.80 -3.63
CA SER A 2 22.88 -27.70 -2.70
C SER A 2 21.40 -27.36 -2.88
N ASN A 3 20.64 -27.58 -1.82
CA ASN A 3 19.22 -27.20 -1.75
C ASN A 3 19.19 -25.67 -1.72
N ASN A 4 19.26 -25.03 -2.89
CA ASN A 4 19.24 -23.57 -2.98
C ASN A 4 17.81 -23.08 -2.77
N MET A 5 17.37 -23.12 -1.51
CA MET A 5 16.13 -22.48 -1.07
C MET A 5 16.14 -21.01 -1.52
N VAL A 6 15.06 -20.56 -2.14
CA VAL A 6 14.90 -19.16 -2.51
C VAL A 6 14.89 -18.29 -1.24
N ARG A 7 15.73 -17.28 -1.22
CA ARG A 7 15.81 -16.30 -0.14
C ARG A 7 15.78 -14.89 -0.73
N VAL A 8 14.79 -14.14 -0.33
CA VAL A 8 14.58 -12.75 -0.73
C VAL A 8 14.47 -11.86 0.50
N ARG A 9 14.54 -10.57 0.32
CA ARG A 9 14.47 -9.64 1.44
C ARG A 9 13.68 -8.37 1.11
N PHE A 10 13.00 -7.87 2.12
CA PHE A 10 12.57 -6.48 2.19
C PHE A 10 13.48 -5.75 3.21
N ALA A 11 14.12 -4.68 2.77
CA ALA A 11 15.21 -4.05 3.52
C ALA A 11 14.99 -2.52 3.58
N PRO A 12 13.99 -2.04 4.35
CA PRO A 12 13.71 -0.62 4.45
C PRO A 12 14.70 0.11 5.36
N SER A 13 14.91 1.41 5.06
CA SER A 13 15.49 2.35 6.02
C SER A 13 14.38 2.98 6.86
N PRO A 14 14.51 3.08 8.19
CA PRO A 14 13.48 3.63 9.10
C PRO A 14 13.49 5.17 9.08
N THR A 15 13.21 5.75 7.91
CA THR A 15 13.31 7.20 7.65
C THR A 15 11.95 7.90 7.55
N GLY A 16 10.88 7.24 7.96
CA GLY A 16 9.49 7.71 7.93
C GLY A 16 8.51 6.59 7.59
N PRO A 17 7.26 6.96 7.29
CA PRO A 17 6.21 5.98 6.99
C PRO A 17 6.49 5.21 5.70
N LEU A 18 6.07 3.95 5.69
CA LEU A 18 6.21 3.08 4.52
C LEU A 18 5.25 3.51 3.41
N HIS A 19 5.78 3.93 2.26
CA HIS A 19 4.97 4.23 1.08
C HIS A 19 4.46 2.95 0.42
N ILE A 20 3.27 2.98 -0.20
CA ILE A 20 2.68 1.82 -0.90
C ILE A 20 3.60 1.22 -1.98
N GLY A 21 4.50 2.00 -2.57
CA GLY A 21 5.54 1.48 -3.45
C GLY A 21 6.50 0.51 -2.74
N GLY A 22 6.83 0.78 -1.48
CA GLY A 22 7.59 -0.13 -0.62
C GLY A 22 6.76 -1.36 -0.25
N VAL A 23 5.47 -1.17 0.06
CA VAL A 23 4.53 -2.29 0.31
C VAL A 23 4.47 -3.23 -0.89
N ARG A 24 4.32 -2.69 -2.11
CA ARG A 24 4.32 -3.49 -3.34
C ARG A 24 5.63 -4.27 -3.52
N THR A 25 6.76 -3.63 -3.24
CA THR A 25 8.07 -4.30 -3.30
C THR A 25 8.14 -5.47 -2.31
N ALA A 26 7.69 -5.28 -1.07
CA ALA A 26 7.63 -6.35 -0.07
C ALA A 26 6.66 -7.46 -0.49
N LEU A 27 5.49 -7.10 -1.03
CA LEU A 27 4.50 -8.06 -1.54
C LEU A 27 5.08 -8.93 -2.65
N TYR A 28 5.79 -8.36 -3.62
CA TYR A 28 6.37 -9.16 -4.72
C TYR A 28 7.49 -10.08 -4.23
N ASN A 29 8.29 -9.65 -3.25
CA ASN A 29 9.23 -10.53 -2.56
C ASN A 29 8.50 -11.66 -1.82
N TYR A 30 7.40 -11.34 -1.12
CA TYR A 30 6.57 -12.33 -0.43
C TYR A 30 6.00 -13.37 -1.39
N LEU A 31 5.33 -12.93 -2.46
CA LEU A 31 4.72 -13.81 -3.45
C LEU A 31 5.78 -14.73 -4.10
N PHE A 32 6.93 -14.16 -4.48
CA PHE A 32 8.03 -14.90 -5.05
C PHE A 32 8.59 -15.95 -4.08
N ALA A 33 8.80 -15.57 -2.81
CA ALA A 33 9.28 -16.50 -1.79
C ALA A 33 8.28 -17.65 -1.56
N ARG A 34 7.00 -17.32 -1.36
CA ARG A 34 5.96 -18.32 -1.08
C ARG A 34 5.77 -19.29 -2.24
N GLN A 35 5.73 -18.79 -3.47
CA GLN A 35 5.60 -19.63 -4.67
C GLN A 35 6.74 -20.66 -4.78
N HIS A 36 7.95 -20.28 -4.38
CA HIS A 36 9.13 -21.16 -4.48
C HIS A 36 9.44 -21.93 -3.18
N GLY A 37 8.55 -21.90 -2.18
CA GLY A 37 8.81 -22.51 -0.87
C GLY A 37 10.04 -21.92 -0.16
N GLY A 38 10.34 -20.66 -0.43
CA GLY A 38 11.49 -19.92 0.07
C GLY A 38 11.19 -19.10 1.31
N LYS A 39 12.13 -18.21 1.66
CA LYS A 39 12.07 -17.35 2.82
C LYS A 39 12.10 -15.87 2.45
N LEU A 40 11.31 -15.08 3.17
CA LEU A 40 11.32 -13.62 3.13
C LEU A 40 11.99 -13.08 4.38
N ILE A 41 13.05 -12.30 4.21
CA ILE A 41 13.85 -11.73 5.28
C ILE A 41 13.49 -10.25 5.47
N PHE A 42 13.34 -9.82 6.75
CA PHE A 42 13.17 -8.42 7.13
C PHE A 42 14.47 -7.86 7.69
N ARG A 43 15.11 -6.95 6.94
CA ARG A 43 16.36 -6.30 7.33
C ARG A 43 16.14 -4.80 7.48
N ILE A 44 16.68 -4.20 8.57
CA ILE A 44 16.64 -2.75 8.78
C ILE A 44 17.96 -2.14 8.33
N GLU A 45 17.89 -1.20 7.37
CA GLU A 45 19.04 -0.47 6.84
C GLU A 45 19.11 0.92 7.47
N ASP A 46 19.73 0.99 8.65
CA ASP A 46 19.82 2.16 9.54
C ASP A 46 21.26 2.72 9.66
N THR A 47 22.08 2.57 8.63
CA THR A 47 23.46 3.08 8.61
C THR A 47 23.55 4.60 8.55
N ASP A 48 22.47 5.30 8.20
CA ASP A 48 22.38 6.77 8.20
C ASP A 48 21.54 7.25 9.38
N SER A 49 22.20 7.48 10.53
CA SER A 49 21.53 7.93 11.76
C SER A 49 20.87 9.30 11.65
N ASN A 50 21.32 10.16 10.72
CA ASN A 50 20.75 11.51 10.53
C ASN A 50 19.35 11.45 9.94
N ARG A 51 18.99 10.36 9.27
CA ARG A 51 17.67 10.17 8.64
C ARG A 51 16.71 9.32 9.47
N PHE A 52 17.15 8.85 10.63
CA PHE A 52 16.30 8.06 11.52
C PHE A 52 15.06 8.86 11.99
N VAL A 53 13.90 8.21 11.94
CA VAL A 53 12.64 8.76 12.43
C VAL A 53 12.06 7.82 13.49
N PRO A 54 11.87 8.29 14.73
CA PRO A 54 11.26 7.48 15.80
C PRO A 54 9.88 6.96 15.39
N GLY A 55 9.60 5.70 15.73
CA GLY A 55 8.32 5.05 15.41
C GLY A 55 8.18 4.51 13.98
N ALA A 56 9.12 4.84 13.07
CA ALA A 56 9.03 4.37 11.68
C ALA A 56 9.12 2.85 11.55
N GLU A 57 9.95 2.20 12.37
CA GLU A 57 10.10 0.74 12.37
C GLU A 57 8.82 0.04 12.85
N ASP A 58 8.25 0.48 13.97
CA ASP A 58 7.00 -0.05 14.51
C ASP A 58 5.85 0.14 13.51
N TYR A 59 5.82 1.29 12.84
CA TYR A 59 4.87 1.58 11.77
C TYR A 59 4.99 0.59 10.60
N ILE A 60 6.22 0.30 10.17
CA ILE A 60 6.48 -0.67 9.08
C ILE A 60 5.98 -2.06 9.48
N LEU A 61 6.31 -2.52 10.68
CA LEU A 61 5.91 -3.83 11.19
C LEU A 61 4.39 -3.93 11.33
N GLU A 62 3.73 -2.89 11.87
CA GLU A 62 2.28 -2.85 11.99
C GLU A 62 1.58 -2.83 10.63
N SER A 63 2.15 -2.10 9.66
CA SER A 63 1.65 -2.09 8.27
C SER A 63 1.62 -3.49 7.68
N PHE A 64 2.68 -4.27 7.82
CA PHE A 64 2.73 -5.63 7.30
C PHE A 64 1.85 -6.60 8.07
N ARG A 65 1.71 -6.42 9.40
CA ARG A 65 0.77 -7.20 10.22
C ARG A 65 -0.66 -6.97 9.73
N TRP A 66 -1.04 -5.71 9.51
CA TRP A 66 -2.37 -5.39 8.98
C TRP A 66 -2.62 -5.98 7.59
N LEU A 67 -1.61 -5.97 6.71
CA LEU A 67 -1.69 -6.51 5.36
C LEU A 67 -1.57 -8.04 5.29
N GLY A 68 -1.25 -8.72 6.39
CA GLY A 68 -1.06 -10.17 6.40
C GLY A 68 0.24 -10.66 5.74
N ILE A 69 1.22 -9.78 5.55
CA ILE A 69 2.54 -10.13 5.01
C ILE A 69 3.46 -10.53 6.17
N ASN A 70 3.83 -11.81 6.22
CA ASN A 70 4.66 -12.37 7.27
C ASN A 70 6.09 -12.59 6.79
N PHE A 71 7.06 -12.28 7.66
CA PHE A 71 8.48 -12.51 7.45
C PHE A 71 8.91 -13.80 8.16
N ASP A 72 9.89 -14.50 7.58
CA ASP A 72 10.40 -15.77 8.13
C ASP A 72 11.63 -15.56 9.01
N GLU A 73 12.41 -14.52 8.73
CA GLU A 73 13.61 -14.14 9.45
C GLU A 73 13.74 -12.62 9.49
N GLY A 74 14.47 -12.09 10.45
CA GLY A 74 14.76 -10.65 10.47
C GLY A 74 14.67 -10.01 11.84
N VAL A 75 14.70 -8.68 11.88
CA VAL A 75 14.46 -7.90 13.08
C VAL A 75 13.08 -8.27 13.65
N SER A 76 13.04 -8.65 14.94
CA SER A 76 11.86 -9.16 15.65
C SER A 76 11.36 -10.56 15.24
N PHE A 77 11.97 -11.21 14.24
CA PHE A 77 11.58 -12.56 13.77
C PHE A 77 12.65 -13.61 14.07
N GLY A 78 13.88 -13.19 14.41
CA GLY A 78 15.01 -14.10 14.62
C GLY A 78 15.56 -14.67 13.31
N GLY A 79 16.31 -15.76 13.41
CA GLY A 79 16.94 -16.46 12.30
C GLY A 79 18.44 -16.66 12.50
N ASP A 80 19.08 -17.43 11.58
CA ASP A 80 20.45 -17.92 11.76
C ASP A 80 21.54 -16.94 11.26
N TYR A 81 21.15 -15.86 10.56
CA TYR A 81 22.07 -14.94 9.86
C TYR A 81 22.11 -13.54 10.47
N GLY A 82 21.59 -13.40 11.69
CA GLY A 82 21.60 -12.13 12.43
C GLY A 82 22.99 -11.61 12.78
N PRO A 83 23.05 -10.37 13.29
CA PRO A 83 21.97 -9.41 13.45
C PRO A 83 21.36 -8.97 12.11
N TYR A 84 20.05 -8.63 12.09
CA TYR A 84 19.36 -8.17 10.89
C TYR A 84 19.20 -6.64 10.82
N ARG A 85 19.82 -5.94 11.77
CA ARG A 85 19.92 -4.48 11.82
C ARG A 85 21.35 -4.07 11.44
N GLN A 86 21.50 -3.20 10.44
CA GLN A 86 22.82 -2.86 9.90
C GLN A 86 23.70 -2.14 10.90
N SER A 87 23.18 -1.26 11.74
CA SER A 87 23.95 -0.58 12.79
C SER A 87 24.60 -1.54 13.81
N GLU A 88 24.10 -2.77 13.95
CA GLU A 88 24.64 -3.81 14.84
C GLU A 88 25.74 -4.66 14.18
N ARG A 89 26.05 -4.45 12.90
CA ARG A 89 26.95 -5.26 12.08
C ARG A 89 28.30 -4.59 11.77
N ARG A 90 28.68 -3.57 12.53
CA ARG A 90 29.87 -2.71 12.29
C ARG A 90 31.16 -3.53 12.08
N ASP A 91 31.42 -4.53 12.92
CA ASP A 91 32.63 -5.35 12.82
C ASP A 91 32.68 -6.19 11.55
N ILE A 92 31.51 -6.66 11.09
CA ILE A 92 31.39 -7.40 9.83
C ILE A 92 31.77 -6.48 8.68
N TYR A 93 31.19 -5.28 8.60
CA TYR A 93 31.51 -4.34 7.52
C TYR A 93 32.94 -3.87 7.55
N ARG A 94 33.49 -3.61 8.72
CA ARG A 94 34.90 -3.23 8.88
C ARG A 94 35.85 -4.32 8.36
N LYS A 95 35.55 -5.60 8.60
CA LYS A 95 36.31 -6.73 8.06
C LYS A 95 36.38 -6.69 6.54
N TYR A 96 35.23 -6.54 5.87
CA TYR A 96 35.19 -6.57 4.40
C TYR A 96 35.66 -5.25 3.77
N ALA A 97 35.46 -4.13 4.41
CA ALA A 97 36.06 -2.87 4.02
C ALA A 97 37.61 -2.95 4.04
N ARG A 98 38.16 -3.57 5.10
CA ARG A 98 39.58 -3.83 5.22
C ARG A 98 40.11 -4.76 4.15
N GLN A 99 39.41 -5.86 3.88
CA GLN A 99 39.76 -6.81 2.82
C GLN A 99 39.87 -6.09 1.47
N LEU A 100 38.87 -5.28 1.07
CA LEU A 100 38.91 -4.53 -0.19
C LEU A 100 40.11 -3.58 -0.28
N TYR A 101 40.47 -2.96 0.81
CA TYR A 101 41.66 -2.09 0.87
C TYR A 101 42.97 -2.89 0.75
N ASP A 102 43.13 -3.95 1.54
CA ASP A 102 44.35 -4.78 1.57
C ASP A 102 44.60 -5.46 0.20
N GLU A 103 43.52 -5.81 -0.54
CA GLU A 103 43.59 -6.40 -1.87
C GLU A 103 43.69 -5.35 -3.00
N GLY A 104 43.79 -4.07 -2.67
CA GLY A 104 43.88 -2.97 -3.64
C GLY A 104 42.63 -2.73 -4.50
N LYS A 105 41.48 -3.28 -4.07
CA LYS A 105 40.17 -3.09 -4.72
C LYS A 105 39.48 -1.81 -4.26
N ALA A 106 39.91 -1.24 -3.16
CA ALA A 106 39.48 0.05 -2.64
C ALA A 106 40.69 0.87 -2.16
N TYR A 107 40.49 2.15 -1.97
CA TYR A 107 41.52 3.07 -1.52
C TYR A 107 40.96 4.08 -0.51
N ILE A 108 41.85 4.59 0.36
CA ILE A 108 41.52 5.60 1.37
C ILE A 108 41.55 6.98 0.72
N ALA A 109 40.51 7.79 0.94
CA ALA A 109 40.43 9.18 0.52
C ALA A 109 40.24 10.10 1.74
N PHE A 110 41.02 11.17 1.79
CA PHE A 110 41.09 12.14 2.89
C PHE A 110 40.49 13.50 2.53
N ASP A 111 39.88 13.63 1.33
CA ASP A 111 39.29 14.87 0.88
C ASP A 111 38.16 15.32 1.80
N THR A 112 38.23 16.59 2.22
CA THR A 112 37.17 17.19 3.05
C THR A 112 35.96 17.58 2.18
N PRO A 113 34.77 17.83 2.80
CA PRO A 113 33.62 18.34 2.09
C PRO A 113 33.91 19.62 1.30
N GLU A 114 34.77 20.52 1.84
CA GLU A 114 35.17 21.77 1.22
C GLU A 114 36.05 21.51 -0.01
N GLU A 115 37.02 20.59 0.07
CA GLU A 115 37.88 20.19 -1.04
C GLU A 115 37.06 19.55 -2.17
N LEU A 116 36.09 18.71 -1.82
CA LEU A 116 35.16 18.12 -2.79
C LEU A 116 34.26 19.18 -3.44
N GLN A 117 33.80 20.18 -2.68
CA GLN A 117 33.04 21.29 -3.21
C GLN A 117 33.86 22.12 -4.18
N ALA A 118 35.09 22.47 -3.81
CA ALA A 118 36.02 23.19 -4.67
C ALA A 118 36.32 22.40 -5.97
N ALA A 119 36.41 21.08 -5.91
CA ALA A 119 36.60 20.25 -7.10
C ALA A 119 35.37 20.30 -8.04
N ARG A 120 34.14 20.28 -7.48
CA ARG A 120 32.91 20.45 -8.28
C ARG A 120 32.80 21.81 -8.93
N GLU A 121 33.24 22.85 -8.26
CA GLU A 121 33.24 24.21 -8.81
C GLU A 121 34.28 24.40 -9.97
N ARG A 122 35.40 23.70 -9.87
CA ARG A 122 36.45 23.75 -10.90
C ARG A 122 36.13 22.89 -12.12
N THR A 123 35.44 21.78 -11.95
CA THR A 123 35.21 20.78 -12.99
C THR A 123 33.71 20.58 -13.21
N PRO A 124 33.14 21.03 -14.34
CA PRO A 124 31.73 20.77 -14.65
C PRO A 124 31.44 19.27 -14.63
N ASN A 125 30.33 18.89 -13.97
CA ASN A 125 29.91 17.49 -13.80
C ASN A 125 30.96 16.60 -13.09
N PHE A 126 31.72 17.18 -12.15
CA PHE A 126 32.73 16.43 -11.39
C PHE A 126 32.16 15.13 -10.80
N GLN A 127 32.83 14.06 -11.15
CA GLN A 127 32.65 12.72 -10.51
C GLN A 127 34.01 12.31 -9.92
N TYR A 128 33.98 11.61 -8.81
CA TYR A 128 35.19 11.02 -8.23
C TYR A 128 35.43 9.66 -8.90
N ASP A 129 36.15 9.62 -10.01
CA ASP A 129 36.28 8.47 -10.91
C ASP A 129 37.76 8.12 -11.21
N SER A 130 37.97 7.20 -12.13
CA SER A 130 39.31 6.73 -12.53
C SER A 130 40.25 7.85 -13.02
N THR A 131 39.72 8.96 -13.50
CA THR A 131 40.48 10.12 -14.03
C THR A 131 40.70 11.14 -12.92
N THR A 132 39.66 11.57 -12.26
CA THR A 132 39.70 12.69 -11.30
C THR A 132 40.35 12.26 -9.96
N ARG A 133 40.28 11.00 -9.58
CA ARG A 133 40.92 10.51 -8.32
C ARG A 133 42.42 10.80 -8.26
N LEU A 134 43.08 10.87 -9.41
CA LEU A 134 44.53 11.19 -9.48
C LEU A 134 44.87 12.64 -9.14
N GLN A 135 43.87 13.50 -9.06
CA GLN A 135 43.99 14.93 -8.70
C GLN A 135 43.50 15.18 -7.25
N MET A 136 43.07 14.15 -6.55
CA MET A 136 42.44 14.23 -5.24
C MET A 136 43.37 13.68 -4.15
N ARG A 137 43.06 14.00 -2.89
CA ARG A 137 43.90 13.65 -1.74
C ARG A 137 43.57 12.25 -1.22
N ASN A 138 44.23 11.24 -1.74
CA ASN A 138 43.94 9.84 -1.42
C ASN A 138 45.21 8.97 -1.39
N SER A 139 45.06 7.69 -0.97
CA SER A 139 46.20 6.75 -0.82
C SER A 139 46.81 6.30 -2.15
N LEU A 140 46.25 6.69 -3.31
CA LEU A 140 46.87 6.46 -4.63
C LEU A 140 47.77 7.62 -5.06
N THR A 141 47.60 8.80 -4.46
CA THR A 141 48.33 10.04 -4.81
C THR A 141 49.29 10.49 -3.73
N LEU A 142 49.07 10.08 -2.45
CA LEU A 142 49.92 10.39 -1.33
C LEU A 142 51.00 9.31 -1.13
N PRO A 143 52.23 9.69 -0.61
CA PRO A 143 53.22 8.73 -0.18
C PRO A 143 52.68 7.78 0.87
N ALA A 144 53.07 6.52 0.82
CA ALA A 144 52.58 5.49 1.76
C ALA A 144 52.79 5.82 3.24
N ASP A 145 53.93 6.45 3.57
CA ASP A 145 54.24 6.87 4.95
C ASP A 145 53.34 8.01 5.43
N GLU A 146 52.94 8.90 4.52
CA GLU A 146 52.01 9.99 4.81
C GLU A 146 50.61 9.42 5.07
N VAL A 147 50.16 8.44 4.28
CA VAL A 147 48.90 7.71 4.54
C VAL A 147 48.91 7.04 5.90
N LYS A 148 49.99 6.32 6.24
CA LYS A 148 50.14 5.69 7.56
C LYS A 148 50.13 6.71 8.70
N ARG A 149 50.82 7.83 8.54
CA ARG A 149 50.84 8.91 9.52
C ARG A 149 49.43 9.47 9.74
N LEU A 150 48.72 9.85 8.67
CA LEU A 150 47.38 10.41 8.76
C LEU A 150 46.39 9.43 9.45
N VAL A 151 46.41 8.14 9.08
CA VAL A 151 45.55 7.15 9.71
C VAL A 151 45.95 6.96 11.18
N GLY A 152 47.28 6.91 11.52
CA GLY A 152 47.78 6.77 12.87
C GLY A 152 47.44 7.96 13.76
N GLU A 153 47.39 9.16 13.25
CA GLU A 153 46.97 10.39 13.94
C GLU A 153 45.44 10.52 14.07
N GLY A 154 44.65 9.57 13.51
CA GLY A 154 43.21 9.58 13.62
C GLY A 154 42.51 10.51 12.63
N ALA A 155 43.14 10.88 11.52
CA ALA A 155 42.50 11.65 10.47
C ALA A 155 41.29 10.92 9.93
N GLN A 156 40.18 11.65 9.76
CA GLN A 156 38.98 11.08 9.16
C GLN A 156 39.21 10.78 7.67
N PHE A 157 38.70 9.65 7.24
CA PHE A 157 38.79 9.21 5.87
C PHE A 157 37.54 8.44 5.44
N VAL A 158 37.38 8.29 4.14
CA VAL A 158 36.42 7.36 3.55
C VAL A 158 37.16 6.31 2.71
N LEU A 159 36.60 5.11 2.63
CA LEU A 159 37.08 4.09 1.70
C LEU A 159 36.23 4.17 0.43
N ARG A 160 36.88 4.27 -0.73
CA ARG A 160 36.22 4.30 -2.04
C ARG A 160 36.55 3.04 -2.83
N LEU A 161 35.53 2.51 -3.54
CA LEU A 161 35.76 1.45 -4.50
C LEU A 161 36.66 1.96 -5.63
N LYS A 162 37.69 1.19 -5.98
CA LYS A 162 38.55 1.52 -7.12
C LYS A 162 37.93 0.91 -8.38
N ILE A 163 37.35 1.77 -9.22
CA ILE A 163 36.76 1.35 -10.49
C ILE A 163 37.70 1.78 -11.63
N ASP A 164 38.07 0.82 -12.46
CA ASP A 164 38.80 1.12 -13.69
C ASP A 164 37.80 1.30 -14.83
N GLY A 165 37.98 2.39 -15.62
CA GLY A 165 37.09 2.71 -16.72
C GLY A 165 37.32 1.79 -17.94
N GLY A 166 36.29 1.70 -18.81
CA GLY A 166 36.40 1.03 -20.12
C GLY A 166 35.91 -0.40 -20.19
N GLU A 167 35.39 -0.98 -19.08
CA GLU A 167 34.78 -2.28 -19.07
C GLU A 167 33.23 -2.17 -19.20
N ASP A 168 32.62 -3.03 -20.03
CA ASP A 168 31.19 -3.17 -20.10
C ASP A 168 30.72 -4.12 -18.99
N ILE A 169 29.96 -3.59 -18.05
CA ILE A 169 29.39 -4.34 -16.92
C ILE A 169 28.02 -4.86 -17.31
N HIS A 170 27.90 -6.16 -17.32
CA HIS A 170 26.67 -6.86 -17.66
C HIS A 170 25.84 -7.16 -16.40
N VAL A 171 24.59 -6.75 -16.39
CA VAL A 171 23.60 -7.05 -15.35
C VAL A 171 22.44 -7.82 -15.97
N HIS A 172 22.31 -9.09 -15.63
CA HIS A 172 21.17 -9.88 -16.04
C HIS A 172 19.99 -9.64 -15.10
N ASP A 173 19.01 -8.89 -15.57
CA ASP A 173 17.82 -8.56 -14.79
C ASP A 173 16.61 -9.40 -15.23
N MET A 174 15.91 -10.03 -14.29
CA MET A 174 14.80 -10.94 -14.59
C MET A 174 13.61 -10.24 -15.26
N ILE A 175 13.47 -8.93 -15.08
CA ILE A 175 12.38 -8.14 -15.67
C ILE A 175 12.88 -7.34 -16.88
N ARG A 176 14.03 -6.70 -16.74
CA ARG A 176 14.59 -5.78 -17.75
C ARG A 176 15.38 -6.49 -18.85
N GLY A 177 15.78 -7.73 -18.60
CA GLY A 177 16.69 -8.48 -19.46
C GLY A 177 18.14 -8.04 -19.25
N GLU A 178 18.92 -8.05 -20.32
CA GLU A 178 20.33 -7.65 -20.29
C GLU A 178 20.47 -6.13 -20.21
N VAL A 179 21.13 -5.64 -19.16
CA VAL A 179 21.47 -4.22 -18.97
C VAL A 179 22.99 -4.11 -18.98
N VAL A 180 23.54 -3.35 -19.92
CA VAL A 180 24.97 -3.14 -20.07
C VAL A 180 25.32 -1.69 -19.76
N ILE A 181 26.26 -1.48 -18.85
CA ILE A 181 26.72 -0.15 -18.46
C ILE A 181 28.25 -0.13 -18.50
N ASN A 182 28.82 0.80 -19.23
CA ASN A 182 30.27 0.94 -19.28
C ASN A 182 30.80 1.56 -17.99
N SER A 183 31.84 0.96 -17.41
CA SER A 183 32.43 1.39 -16.12
C SER A 183 32.99 2.81 -16.14
N SER A 184 33.26 3.39 -17.31
CA SER A 184 33.74 4.78 -17.45
C SER A 184 32.74 5.84 -16.99
N VAL A 185 31.43 5.48 -16.86
CA VAL A 185 30.42 6.40 -16.34
C VAL A 185 30.16 6.23 -14.84
N LEU A 186 30.85 5.31 -14.20
CA LEU A 186 30.71 5.03 -12.78
C LEU A 186 31.72 5.84 -11.97
N ASP A 187 31.27 6.39 -10.86
CA ASP A 187 32.15 7.04 -9.88
C ASP A 187 32.62 6.05 -8.81
N ASP A 188 33.79 6.31 -8.26
CA ASP A 188 34.38 5.56 -7.14
C ASP A 188 33.57 5.82 -5.86
N LYS A 189 32.46 5.07 -5.72
CA LYS A 189 31.53 5.25 -4.60
C LYS A 189 32.21 5.07 -3.25
N VAL A 190 31.84 5.90 -2.29
CA VAL A 190 32.21 5.69 -0.89
C VAL A 190 31.57 4.40 -0.40
N LEU A 191 32.37 3.51 0.16
CA LEU A 191 31.96 2.22 0.71
C LEU A 191 31.86 2.25 2.23
N TYR A 192 32.79 2.96 2.89
CA TYR A 192 32.94 2.99 4.34
C TYR A 192 33.43 4.35 4.83
N LYS A 193 32.98 4.76 5.99
CA LYS A 193 33.35 6.02 6.63
C LYS A 193 34.04 5.73 7.97
N SER A 194 35.22 6.28 8.19
CA SER A 194 35.94 6.10 9.47
C SER A 194 35.29 6.86 10.62
N ALA A 195 34.58 7.96 10.35
CA ALA A 195 33.99 8.84 11.36
C ALA A 195 32.91 8.15 12.20
N ASP A 196 32.01 7.42 11.58
CA ASP A 196 30.91 6.68 12.24
C ASP A 196 31.14 5.15 12.28
N GLN A 197 32.22 4.69 11.66
CA GLN A 197 32.59 3.28 11.50
C GLN A 197 31.46 2.44 10.85
N LEU A 198 30.73 3.05 9.93
CA LEU A 198 29.63 2.44 9.21
C LEU A 198 29.89 2.42 7.70
N PRO A 199 29.39 1.40 7.01
CA PRO A 199 29.40 1.35 5.57
C PRO A 199 28.38 2.33 4.99
N THR A 200 28.52 2.65 3.71
CA THR A 200 27.41 3.19 2.92
C THR A 200 26.53 2.04 2.42
N TYR A 201 25.38 2.41 1.86
CA TYR A 201 24.41 1.47 1.30
C TYR A 201 25.04 0.35 0.44
N HIS A 202 25.96 0.70 -0.46
CA HIS A 202 26.50 -0.27 -1.43
C HIS A 202 27.26 -1.43 -0.78
N LEU A 203 28.18 -1.13 0.13
CA LEU A 203 28.93 -2.17 0.83
C LEU A 203 28.02 -2.95 1.78
N ALA A 204 27.19 -2.26 2.56
CA ALA A 204 26.27 -2.89 3.49
C ALA A 204 25.34 -3.88 2.79
N ASN A 205 24.70 -3.43 1.70
CA ASN A 205 23.75 -4.24 0.94
C ASN A 205 24.39 -5.51 0.38
N VAL A 206 25.56 -5.40 -0.28
CA VAL A 206 26.26 -6.54 -0.88
C VAL A 206 26.75 -7.54 0.19
N VAL A 207 27.34 -7.03 1.28
CA VAL A 207 27.83 -7.89 2.39
C VAL A 207 26.68 -8.62 3.06
N ASP A 208 25.57 -7.93 3.31
CA ASP A 208 24.42 -8.54 3.98
C ASP A 208 23.70 -9.54 3.07
N ASP A 209 23.50 -9.20 1.79
CA ASP A 209 22.88 -10.11 0.84
C ASP A 209 23.70 -11.40 0.67
N HIS A 210 25.04 -11.29 0.65
CA HIS A 210 25.91 -12.47 0.62
C HIS A 210 25.83 -13.29 1.92
N LEU A 211 26.00 -12.67 3.09
CA LEU A 211 26.06 -13.38 4.38
C LEU A 211 24.69 -13.92 4.81
N MET A 212 23.58 -13.31 4.38
CA MET A 212 22.24 -13.79 4.62
C MET A 212 21.75 -14.76 3.53
N LEU A 213 22.64 -15.15 2.61
CA LEU A 213 22.39 -16.10 1.50
C LEU A 213 21.20 -15.67 0.63
N ILE A 214 21.08 -14.38 0.35
CA ILE A 214 20.03 -13.87 -0.55
C ILE A 214 20.30 -14.37 -1.97
N THR A 215 19.29 -15.01 -2.54
CA THR A 215 19.37 -15.61 -3.88
C THR A 215 18.80 -14.68 -4.96
N HIS A 216 17.84 -13.82 -4.59
CA HIS A 216 17.19 -12.89 -5.50
C HIS A 216 17.02 -11.54 -4.84
N VAL A 217 17.39 -10.47 -5.55
CA VAL A 217 17.23 -9.07 -5.14
C VAL A 217 16.12 -8.47 -5.97
N ILE A 218 14.89 -8.46 -5.40
CA ILE A 218 13.72 -7.84 -6.01
C ILE A 218 13.54 -6.47 -5.34
N ARG A 219 13.67 -5.37 -6.12
CA ARG A 219 13.63 -3.99 -5.61
C ARG A 219 13.13 -3.00 -6.66
N GLY A 220 12.85 -1.76 -6.29
CA GLY A 220 12.42 -0.71 -7.22
C GLY A 220 13.50 -0.36 -8.25
N GLU A 221 13.09 0.04 -9.45
CA GLU A 221 13.99 0.39 -10.57
C GLU A 221 14.85 1.63 -10.30
N GLU A 222 14.52 2.45 -9.30
CA GLU A 222 15.38 3.54 -8.84
C GLU A 222 16.77 3.07 -8.40
N TRP A 223 16.92 1.78 -8.08
CA TRP A 223 18.18 1.15 -7.72
C TRP A 223 18.92 0.48 -8.89
N LEU A 224 18.33 0.46 -10.09
CA LEU A 224 18.97 -0.12 -11.27
C LEU A 224 20.33 0.52 -11.59
N PRO A 225 20.53 1.86 -11.46
CA PRO A 225 21.84 2.47 -11.65
C PRO A 225 22.91 2.00 -10.68
N SER A 226 22.54 1.41 -9.54
CA SER A 226 23.48 0.84 -8.57
C SER A 226 23.87 -0.61 -8.87
N ALA A 227 23.13 -1.31 -9.73
CA ALA A 227 23.35 -2.72 -10.01
C ALA A 227 24.76 -3.01 -10.59
N PRO A 228 25.33 -2.23 -11.54
CA PRO A 228 26.68 -2.45 -12.03
C PRO A 228 27.74 -2.33 -10.92
N LEU A 229 27.55 -1.38 -10.01
CA LEU A 229 28.43 -1.21 -8.86
C LEU A 229 28.36 -2.43 -7.92
N HIS A 230 27.18 -3.01 -7.70
CA HIS A 230 27.04 -4.22 -6.91
C HIS A 230 27.70 -5.41 -7.59
N VAL A 231 27.59 -5.56 -8.92
CA VAL A 231 28.34 -6.58 -9.68
C VAL A 231 29.84 -6.44 -9.46
N LEU A 232 30.37 -5.22 -9.56
CA LEU A 232 31.81 -4.95 -9.28
C LEU A 232 32.19 -5.28 -7.85
N LEU A 233 31.35 -4.99 -6.85
CA LEU A 233 31.58 -5.33 -5.46
C LEU A 233 31.60 -6.84 -5.22
N TYR A 234 30.65 -7.60 -5.79
CA TYR A 234 30.66 -9.06 -5.73
C TYR A 234 31.95 -9.64 -6.31
N ARG A 235 32.40 -9.12 -7.47
CA ARG A 235 33.67 -9.53 -8.09
C ARG A 235 34.87 -9.16 -7.20
N ALA A 236 34.91 -7.94 -6.67
CA ALA A 236 36.00 -7.43 -5.84
C ALA A 236 36.16 -8.21 -4.53
N LEU A 237 35.06 -8.71 -3.96
CA LEU A 237 35.04 -9.55 -2.76
C LEU A 237 35.26 -11.05 -3.03
N GLY A 238 35.38 -11.45 -4.31
CA GLY A 238 35.52 -12.85 -4.69
C GLY A 238 34.23 -13.67 -4.61
N TRP A 239 33.06 -13.02 -4.68
CA TRP A 239 31.74 -13.63 -4.48
C TRP A 239 30.90 -13.73 -5.75
N SER A 240 31.53 -13.74 -6.92
CA SER A 240 30.81 -13.81 -8.21
C SER A 240 29.83 -14.99 -8.29
N ASP A 241 30.23 -16.15 -7.75
CA ASP A 241 29.43 -17.39 -7.79
C ASP A 241 28.21 -17.35 -6.85
N SER A 242 28.21 -16.46 -5.87
CA SER A 242 27.11 -16.28 -4.91
C SER A 242 26.32 -14.99 -5.13
N MET A 243 26.57 -14.30 -6.25
CA MET A 243 25.85 -13.10 -6.61
C MET A 243 24.36 -13.42 -6.85
N PRO A 244 23.43 -12.70 -6.21
CA PRO A 244 22.00 -12.94 -6.39
C PRO A 244 21.55 -12.57 -7.83
N ARG A 245 20.44 -13.13 -8.25
CA ARG A 245 19.73 -12.66 -9.45
C ARG A 245 19.01 -11.35 -9.12
N PHE A 246 18.99 -10.42 -10.06
CA PHE A 246 18.36 -9.12 -9.89
C PHE A 246 17.01 -9.03 -10.60
N ALA A 247 16.06 -8.34 -10.00
CA ALA A 247 14.79 -7.98 -10.60
C ALA A 247 14.41 -6.55 -10.18
N HIS A 248 14.39 -5.62 -11.13
CA HIS A 248 14.06 -4.22 -10.88
C HIS A 248 12.63 -3.91 -11.30
N LEU A 249 11.77 -3.72 -10.30
CA LEU A 249 10.33 -3.45 -10.45
C LEU A 249 10.08 -2.05 -11.02
N PRO A 250 9.07 -1.89 -11.91
CA PRO A 250 8.73 -0.59 -12.46
C PRO A 250 8.24 0.38 -11.40
N LEU A 251 8.42 1.68 -11.62
CA LEU A 251 7.91 2.74 -10.73
C LEU A 251 6.37 2.72 -10.68
N LEU A 252 5.83 3.09 -9.53
CA LEU A 252 4.45 3.55 -9.45
C LEU A 252 4.40 5.00 -9.93
N LEU A 253 3.65 5.22 -11.00
CA LEU A 253 3.49 6.52 -11.62
C LEU A 253 2.24 7.23 -11.09
N LYS A 254 2.24 8.55 -11.17
CA LYS A 254 1.07 9.39 -10.90
C LYS A 254 -0.12 8.97 -11.80
N PRO A 255 -1.35 9.34 -11.43
CA PRO A 255 -2.53 9.04 -12.24
C PRO A 255 -2.45 9.55 -13.69
N ASP A 256 -1.74 10.66 -13.94
CA ASP A 256 -1.50 11.18 -15.28
C ASP A 256 -0.37 10.45 -16.04
N GLY A 257 0.31 9.50 -15.39
CA GLY A 257 1.45 8.76 -15.93
C GLY A 257 2.76 9.53 -15.98
N LYS A 258 2.82 10.75 -15.45
CA LYS A 258 4.00 11.63 -15.52
C LYS A 258 4.77 11.68 -14.20
N GLY A 259 5.78 10.84 -14.08
CA GLY A 259 6.68 10.79 -12.94
C GLY A 259 6.21 9.91 -11.80
N LYS A 260 7.10 9.69 -10.82
CA LYS A 260 6.89 8.81 -9.67
C LYS A 260 5.80 9.35 -8.75
N LEU A 261 4.93 8.46 -8.28
CA LEU A 261 3.92 8.75 -7.27
C LEU A 261 4.59 9.15 -5.95
N SER A 262 4.09 10.22 -5.33
CA SER A 262 4.62 10.77 -4.08
C SER A 262 3.50 11.08 -3.07
N LYS A 263 3.88 11.32 -1.79
CA LYS A 263 2.98 11.78 -0.73
C LYS A 263 2.16 13.00 -1.18
N ARG A 264 2.82 14.01 -1.76
CA ARG A 264 2.16 15.26 -2.21
C ARG A 264 1.06 15.01 -3.25
N ASP A 265 1.20 13.95 -4.05
CA ASP A 265 0.18 13.60 -5.05
C ASP A 265 -1.05 13.02 -4.36
N GLY A 266 -0.88 12.17 -3.34
CA GLY A 266 -1.97 11.66 -2.51
C GLY A 266 -2.71 12.77 -1.78
N ASP A 267 -2.00 13.65 -1.09
CA ASP A 267 -2.57 14.79 -0.37
C ASP A 267 -3.38 15.70 -1.29
N ARG A 268 -2.86 16.00 -2.48
CA ARG A 268 -3.51 16.86 -3.48
C ARG A 268 -4.76 16.23 -4.09
N LEU A 269 -4.76 14.92 -4.30
CA LEU A 269 -5.82 14.20 -5.01
C LEU A 269 -6.79 13.47 -4.06
N GLY A 270 -6.53 13.52 -2.74
CA GLY A 270 -7.42 13.01 -1.71
C GLY A 270 -7.43 11.48 -1.58
N PHE A 271 -6.32 10.81 -1.87
CA PHE A 271 -6.18 9.36 -1.66
C PHE A 271 -4.94 9.03 -0.81
N PRO A 272 -4.98 7.97 0.01
CA PRO A 272 -3.84 7.57 0.83
C PRO A 272 -2.72 6.97 -0.03
N VAL A 273 -1.47 7.22 0.38
CA VAL A 273 -0.27 6.60 -0.19
C VAL A 273 0.52 5.80 0.86
N PHE A 274 -0.04 5.66 2.05
CA PHE A 274 0.49 4.91 3.18
C PHE A 274 -0.48 3.83 3.62
N PRO A 275 -0.02 2.65 4.05
CA PRO A 275 -0.91 1.59 4.54
C PRO A 275 -1.71 2.01 5.79
N LEU A 276 -1.08 2.72 6.71
CA LEU A 276 -1.68 3.20 7.96
C LEU A 276 -1.55 4.73 8.07
N GLU A 277 -2.37 5.36 8.89
CA GLU A 277 -2.21 6.76 9.26
C GLU A 277 -0.85 6.99 9.93
N TRP A 278 -0.20 8.08 9.56
CA TRP A 278 1.09 8.46 10.10
C TRP A 278 1.04 9.85 10.73
N HIS A 279 1.46 9.91 12.00
CA HIS A 279 1.69 11.16 12.71
C HIS A 279 3.18 11.45 12.71
N ASP A 280 3.60 12.46 11.95
CA ASP A 280 5.02 12.82 11.86
C ASP A 280 5.52 13.39 13.19
N PRO A 281 6.51 12.74 13.82
CA PRO A 281 6.96 13.14 15.17
C PRO A 281 7.72 14.49 15.19
N LYS A 282 8.15 14.99 14.02
CA LYS A 282 8.91 16.25 13.91
C LYS A 282 8.02 17.42 13.56
N SER A 283 7.12 17.24 12.59
CA SER A 283 6.24 18.32 12.11
C SER A 283 4.85 18.32 12.76
N GLY A 284 4.43 17.19 13.35
CA GLY A 284 3.05 16.98 13.83
C GLY A 284 2.04 16.79 12.70
N GLU A 285 2.48 16.70 11.44
CA GLU A 285 1.61 16.51 10.29
C GLU A 285 1.01 15.10 10.30
N VAL A 286 -0.29 15.00 10.02
CA VAL A 286 -1.02 13.73 9.91
C VAL A 286 -1.22 13.39 8.44
N SER A 287 -0.83 12.19 8.05
CA SER A 287 -1.04 11.65 6.72
C SER A 287 -1.99 10.47 6.79
N SER A 288 -3.03 10.47 5.95
CA SER A 288 -4.03 9.40 5.94
C SER A 288 -3.45 8.05 5.48
N GLY A 289 -3.98 6.98 6.09
CA GLY A 289 -3.68 5.59 5.72
C GLY A 289 -4.83 4.90 4.99
N TYR A 290 -4.51 3.83 4.27
CA TYR A 290 -5.53 2.97 3.64
C TYR A 290 -6.47 2.37 4.69
N ARG A 291 -5.94 1.88 5.83
CA ARG A 291 -6.73 1.31 6.92
C ARG A 291 -7.75 2.31 7.47
N GLU A 292 -7.33 3.48 7.84
CA GLU A 292 -8.19 4.54 8.41
C GLU A 292 -9.13 5.15 7.36
N SER A 293 -8.76 5.05 6.08
CA SER A 293 -9.66 5.39 4.97
C SER A 293 -10.78 4.37 4.77
N GLY A 294 -10.67 3.18 5.38
CA GLY A 294 -11.69 2.13 5.33
C GLY A 294 -11.45 1.06 4.27
N TYR A 295 -10.24 0.98 3.72
CA TYR A 295 -9.88 -0.11 2.81
C TYR A 295 -9.67 -1.42 3.56
N MET A 296 -10.13 -2.51 2.97
CA MET A 296 -9.83 -3.86 3.43
C MET A 296 -8.40 -4.24 3.03
N PRO A 297 -7.62 -4.89 3.91
CA PRO A 297 -6.22 -5.26 3.61
C PRO A 297 -6.10 -6.15 2.38
N GLN A 298 -7.03 -7.08 2.16
CA GLN A 298 -7.06 -7.96 0.99
C GLN A 298 -7.27 -7.17 -0.31
N ALA A 299 -8.11 -6.14 -0.30
CA ALA A 299 -8.33 -5.25 -1.45
C ALA A 299 -7.06 -4.47 -1.79
N VAL A 300 -6.35 -3.97 -0.78
CA VAL A 300 -5.08 -3.25 -0.97
C VAL A 300 -4.00 -4.19 -1.53
N ILE A 301 -3.86 -5.39 -1.00
CA ILE A 301 -2.92 -6.39 -1.49
C ILE A 301 -3.20 -6.75 -2.95
N ASN A 302 -4.44 -7.07 -3.30
CA ASN A 302 -4.81 -7.45 -4.65
C ASN A 302 -4.60 -6.30 -5.64
N PHE A 303 -5.03 -5.09 -5.29
CA PHE A 303 -4.79 -3.90 -6.09
C PHE A 303 -3.30 -3.65 -6.33
N LEU A 304 -2.46 -3.70 -5.27
CA LEU A 304 -1.02 -3.49 -5.38
C LEU A 304 -0.32 -4.59 -6.19
N ALA A 305 -0.79 -5.83 -6.09
CA ALA A 305 -0.24 -6.93 -6.88
C ALA A 305 -0.39 -6.70 -8.39
N LEU A 306 -1.52 -6.16 -8.83
CA LEU A 306 -1.77 -5.88 -10.25
C LEU A 306 -1.15 -4.56 -10.75
N LEU A 307 -0.48 -3.79 -9.89
CA LEU A 307 0.25 -2.59 -10.31
C LEU A 307 1.63 -2.94 -10.87
N GLY A 308 1.67 -3.29 -12.13
CA GLY A 308 2.88 -3.63 -12.86
C GLY A 308 3.14 -5.14 -12.99
N TRP A 309 2.16 -5.96 -12.67
CA TRP A 309 2.13 -7.40 -12.93
C TRP A 309 0.71 -7.81 -13.36
N ASN A 310 0.57 -8.91 -14.10
CA ASN A 310 -0.72 -9.52 -14.42
C ASN A 310 -0.62 -11.05 -14.38
N PRO A 311 -1.73 -11.75 -14.05
CA PRO A 311 -1.74 -13.21 -13.93
C PRO A 311 -1.67 -13.94 -15.29
N GLY A 312 -1.83 -13.24 -16.41
CA GLY A 312 -1.89 -13.82 -17.75
C GLY A 312 -3.29 -14.26 -18.18
N ASP A 313 -4.29 -13.96 -17.35
CA ASP A 313 -5.73 -14.15 -17.65
C ASP A 313 -6.52 -12.88 -17.25
N ASP A 314 -7.86 -12.93 -17.39
CA ASP A 314 -8.73 -11.78 -17.10
C ASP A 314 -9.21 -11.72 -15.64
N GLN A 315 -8.71 -12.59 -14.75
CA GLN A 315 -9.08 -12.59 -13.34
C GLN A 315 -8.42 -11.41 -12.61
N GLU A 316 -9.24 -10.51 -12.07
CA GLU A 316 -8.75 -9.35 -11.31
C GLU A 316 -8.88 -9.54 -9.79
N ILE A 317 -9.92 -10.23 -9.31
CA ILE A 317 -10.11 -10.48 -7.88
C ILE A 317 -9.42 -11.79 -7.51
N LEU A 318 -8.34 -11.65 -6.73
CA LEU A 318 -7.43 -12.73 -6.37
C LEU A 318 -7.12 -12.69 -4.87
N SER A 319 -7.36 -13.77 -4.17
CA SER A 319 -6.87 -13.96 -2.80
C SER A 319 -5.34 -13.96 -2.74
N LEU A 320 -4.76 -13.81 -1.56
CA LEU A 320 -3.31 -13.86 -1.38
C LEU A 320 -2.72 -15.22 -1.79
N ASP A 321 -3.48 -16.31 -1.59
CA ASP A 321 -3.07 -17.66 -2.00
C ASP A 321 -3.08 -17.81 -3.52
N GLU A 322 -4.15 -17.34 -4.20
CA GLU A 322 -4.22 -17.32 -5.67
C GLU A 322 -3.16 -16.40 -6.28
N LEU A 323 -2.89 -15.25 -5.67
CA LEU A 323 -1.78 -14.37 -6.07
C LEU A 323 -0.45 -15.10 -5.98
N THR A 324 -0.21 -15.85 -4.88
CA THR A 324 1.01 -16.63 -4.69
C THR A 324 1.15 -17.73 -5.74
N GLU A 325 0.08 -18.45 -6.04
CA GLU A 325 0.08 -19.52 -7.02
C GLU A 325 0.38 -19.00 -8.45
N LYS A 326 -0.27 -17.89 -8.82
CA LYS A 326 -0.17 -17.29 -10.17
C LYS A 326 1.04 -16.41 -10.39
N PHE A 327 1.70 -15.95 -9.31
CA PHE A 327 2.76 -14.96 -9.42
C PHE A 327 3.91 -15.48 -10.29
N ASN A 328 4.32 -14.68 -11.27
CA ASN A 328 5.49 -14.92 -12.09
C ASN A 328 6.23 -13.60 -12.30
N ILE A 329 7.48 -13.53 -11.84
CA ILE A 329 8.30 -12.31 -11.93
C ILE A 329 8.53 -11.87 -13.38
N GLU A 330 8.51 -12.81 -14.34
CA GLU A 330 8.69 -12.53 -15.76
C GLU A 330 7.48 -11.84 -16.40
N HIS A 331 6.30 -11.92 -15.76
CA HIS A 331 5.10 -11.19 -16.18
C HIS A 331 5.05 -9.76 -15.63
N CYS A 332 6.06 -9.33 -14.87
CA CYS A 332 6.18 -7.95 -14.46
C CYS A 332 6.43 -7.04 -15.65
N SER A 333 5.71 -5.92 -15.69
CA SER A 333 5.86 -4.91 -16.72
C SER A 333 7.25 -4.24 -16.65
N ARG A 334 7.83 -3.94 -17.81
CA ARG A 334 9.03 -3.12 -17.91
C ARG A 334 8.72 -1.63 -17.81
N SER A 335 7.48 -1.23 -18.03
CA SER A 335 7.01 0.15 -17.99
C SER A 335 6.45 0.48 -16.60
N GLY A 336 6.52 1.75 -16.21
CA GLY A 336 5.90 2.23 -14.97
C GLY A 336 4.39 1.96 -14.93
N ALA A 337 3.89 1.57 -13.75
CA ALA A 337 2.49 1.29 -13.52
C ALA A 337 1.75 2.56 -13.09
N LYS A 338 0.74 2.98 -13.86
CA LYS A 338 -0.11 4.12 -13.48
C LYS A 338 -0.96 3.77 -12.28
N PHE A 339 -0.92 4.63 -11.27
CA PHE A 339 -1.78 4.51 -10.11
C PHE A 339 -3.19 5.01 -10.43
N ASP A 340 -4.19 4.16 -10.22
CA ASP A 340 -5.61 4.49 -10.42
C ASP A 340 -6.37 4.31 -9.09
N PHE A 341 -6.69 5.45 -8.44
CA PHE A 341 -7.39 5.43 -7.16
C PHE A 341 -8.88 5.02 -7.31
N VAL A 342 -9.50 5.24 -8.47
CA VAL A 342 -10.87 4.78 -8.72
C VAL A 342 -10.89 3.26 -8.78
N LYS A 343 -9.88 2.68 -9.43
CA LYS A 343 -9.72 1.23 -9.47
C LYS A 343 -9.43 0.65 -8.08
N ALA A 344 -8.66 1.36 -7.23
CA ALA A 344 -8.46 0.95 -5.84
C ALA A 344 -9.79 0.90 -5.05
N GLN A 345 -10.68 1.88 -5.24
CA GLN A 345 -12.01 1.89 -4.63
C GLN A 345 -12.89 0.76 -5.16
N TRP A 346 -12.82 0.48 -6.45
CA TRP A 346 -13.51 -0.64 -7.07
C TRP A 346 -13.06 -1.98 -6.46
N PHE A 347 -11.76 -2.21 -6.28
CA PHE A 347 -11.26 -3.38 -5.58
C PHE A 347 -11.89 -3.49 -4.18
N ASN A 348 -11.92 -2.39 -3.44
CA ASN A 348 -12.51 -2.42 -2.09
C ASN A 348 -14.00 -2.76 -2.12
N HIS A 349 -14.75 -2.21 -3.09
CA HIS A 349 -16.15 -2.55 -3.33
C HIS A 349 -16.34 -4.06 -3.56
N GLU A 350 -15.56 -4.66 -4.47
CA GLU A 350 -15.64 -6.09 -4.80
C GLU A 350 -15.36 -6.97 -3.57
N TYR A 351 -14.36 -6.60 -2.76
CA TYR A 351 -14.06 -7.31 -1.51
C TYR A 351 -15.18 -7.17 -0.49
N ILE A 352 -15.79 -5.98 -0.33
CA ILE A 352 -16.96 -5.77 0.53
C ILE A 352 -18.13 -6.64 0.04
N LEU A 353 -18.42 -6.63 -1.25
CA LEU A 353 -19.51 -7.39 -1.85
C LEU A 353 -19.37 -8.90 -1.59
N ASN A 354 -18.16 -9.42 -1.73
CA ASN A 354 -17.87 -10.85 -1.57
C ASN A 354 -17.62 -11.28 -0.11
N THR A 355 -17.51 -10.33 0.82
CA THR A 355 -17.32 -10.66 2.25
C THR A 355 -18.67 -10.96 2.90
N PRO A 356 -18.78 -12.06 3.69
CA PRO A 356 -19.97 -12.34 4.45
C PRO A 356 -20.39 -11.16 5.33
N SER A 357 -21.65 -10.77 5.28
CA SER A 357 -22.16 -9.58 5.97
C SER A 357 -21.95 -9.63 7.48
N ALA A 358 -21.95 -10.82 8.08
CA ALA A 358 -21.64 -11.01 9.49
C ALA A 358 -20.19 -10.60 9.87
N GLN A 359 -19.26 -10.60 8.92
CA GLN A 359 -17.89 -10.14 9.15
C GLN A 359 -17.76 -8.62 9.02
N LEU A 360 -18.63 -7.97 8.24
CA LEU A 360 -18.67 -6.51 8.07
C LEU A 360 -19.54 -5.83 9.14
N ALA A 361 -20.49 -6.57 9.73
CA ALA A 361 -21.44 -6.04 10.69
C ALA A 361 -20.80 -5.41 11.95
N PRO A 362 -19.71 -5.95 12.53
CA PRO A 362 -19.04 -5.31 13.68
C PRO A 362 -18.54 -3.89 13.36
N ASP A 363 -17.94 -3.68 12.18
CA ASP A 363 -17.44 -2.36 11.77
C ASP A 363 -18.59 -1.38 11.57
N PHE A 364 -19.69 -1.83 10.98
CA PHE A 364 -20.87 -0.98 10.84
C PHE A 364 -21.55 -0.74 12.18
N ASN A 365 -21.58 -1.70 13.09
CA ASN A 365 -22.14 -1.51 14.44
C ASN A 365 -21.36 -0.45 15.24
N ALA A 366 -20.04 -0.43 15.13
CA ALA A 366 -19.23 0.62 15.75
C ALA A 366 -19.61 2.03 15.24
N ILE A 367 -19.93 2.16 13.95
CA ILE A 367 -20.43 3.42 13.37
C ILE A 367 -21.82 3.77 13.90
N LEU A 368 -22.72 2.79 14.06
CA LEU A 368 -24.04 3.00 14.65
C LEU A 368 -23.91 3.49 16.10
N GLU A 369 -23.10 2.84 16.91
CA GLU A 369 -22.86 3.22 18.31
C GLU A 369 -22.28 4.62 18.44
N ALA A 370 -21.33 5.00 17.57
CA ALA A 370 -20.78 6.35 17.50
C ALA A 370 -21.85 7.42 17.17
N ASN A 371 -22.96 7.00 16.51
CA ASN A 371 -24.11 7.85 16.22
C ASN A 371 -25.26 7.70 17.26
N GLY A 372 -25.01 7.03 18.40
CA GLY A 372 -25.98 6.85 19.47
C GLY A 372 -27.08 5.81 19.14
N ILE A 373 -26.86 4.95 18.16
CA ILE A 373 -27.79 3.90 17.76
C ILE A 373 -27.34 2.56 18.33
N HIS A 374 -28.22 1.92 19.08
CA HIS A 374 -28.02 0.58 19.62
C HIS A 374 -28.93 -0.41 18.89
N SER A 375 -28.38 -1.48 18.33
CA SER A 375 -29.12 -2.49 17.60
C SER A 375 -28.52 -3.88 17.87
N THR A 376 -29.30 -4.93 17.59
CA THR A 376 -28.79 -6.31 17.66
C THR A 376 -27.89 -6.58 16.44
N MET A 377 -26.86 -7.40 16.64
CA MET A 377 -25.95 -7.79 15.54
C MET A 377 -26.70 -8.49 14.38
N GLU A 378 -27.76 -9.19 14.66
CA GLU A 378 -28.63 -9.77 13.64
C GLU A 378 -29.23 -8.72 12.73
N ARG A 379 -29.84 -7.67 13.30
CA ARG A 379 -30.41 -6.54 12.53
C ARG A 379 -29.34 -5.75 11.77
N VAL A 380 -28.18 -5.54 12.39
CA VAL A 380 -27.03 -4.87 11.72
C VAL A 380 -26.58 -5.70 10.52
N THR A 381 -26.44 -7.02 10.67
CA THR A 381 -26.06 -7.94 9.59
C THR A 381 -27.06 -7.91 8.43
N GLN A 382 -28.37 -7.91 8.74
CA GLN A 382 -29.42 -7.79 7.72
C GLN A 382 -29.33 -6.49 6.92
N VAL A 383 -29.07 -5.35 7.57
CA VAL A 383 -28.90 -4.07 6.88
C VAL A 383 -27.63 -4.08 6.00
N VAL A 384 -26.53 -4.62 6.52
CA VAL A 384 -25.29 -4.77 5.72
C VAL A 384 -25.56 -5.61 4.48
N GLU A 385 -26.28 -6.74 4.60
CA GLU A 385 -26.60 -7.61 3.45
C GLU A 385 -27.42 -6.86 2.37
N MET A 386 -28.43 -6.08 2.79
CA MET A 386 -29.27 -5.32 1.86
C MET A 386 -28.51 -4.16 1.19
N MET A 387 -27.43 -3.66 1.79
CA MET A 387 -26.83 -2.38 1.40
C MET A 387 -25.38 -2.46 0.93
N LYS A 388 -24.62 -3.52 1.25
CA LYS A 388 -23.17 -3.62 0.93
C LYS A 388 -22.85 -3.48 -0.55
N GLY A 389 -23.73 -3.90 -1.45
CA GLY A 389 -23.58 -3.72 -2.90
C GLY A 389 -23.72 -2.28 -3.42
N ARG A 390 -23.91 -1.30 -2.53
CA ARG A 390 -24.10 0.13 -2.88
C ARG A 390 -23.00 1.04 -2.39
N VAL A 391 -21.97 0.48 -1.74
CA VAL A 391 -20.92 1.24 -1.07
C VAL A 391 -19.54 0.74 -1.48
N ASN A 392 -18.58 1.64 -1.50
CA ASN A 392 -17.17 1.30 -1.66
C ASN A 392 -16.47 1.09 -0.29
N PHE A 393 -17.05 1.64 0.78
CA PHE A 393 -16.52 1.58 2.13
C PHE A 393 -17.64 1.35 3.13
N VAL A 394 -17.41 0.55 4.18
CA VAL A 394 -18.39 0.27 5.24
C VAL A 394 -18.91 1.57 5.88
N LYS A 395 -18.08 2.60 6.01
CA LYS A 395 -18.48 3.91 6.56
C LYS A 395 -19.55 4.64 5.74
N GLU A 396 -19.67 4.30 4.46
CA GLU A 396 -20.69 4.90 3.57
C GLU A 396 -22.09 4.31 3.81
N LEU A 397 -22.18 3.20 4.54
CA LEU A 397 -23.49 2.61 4.87
C LEU A 397 -24.34 3.57 5.70
N TRP A 398 -23.78 4.25 6.72
CA TRP A 398 -24.56 5.08 7.63
C TRP A 398 -25.42 6.15 6.93
N PRO A 399 -24.88 7.04 6.09
CA PRO A 399 -25.70 8.02 5.41
C PRO A 399 -26.74 7.39 4.46
N LEU A 400 -26.46 6.20 3.91
CA LEU A 400 -27.33 5.54 2.93
C LEU A 400 -28.42 4.67 3.54
N CYS A 401 -28.29 4.29 4.83
CA CYS A 401 -29.20 3.36 5.47
C CYS A 401 -29.70 3.80 6.86
N LYS A 402 -29.49 5.07 7.22
CA LYS A 402 -29.95 5.68 8.48
C LYS A 402 -31.44 5.42 8.73
N PHE A 403 -32.26 5.40 7.67
CA PHE A 403 -33.69 5.19 7.75
C PHE A 403 -34.09 3.81 8.31
N PHE A 404 -33.24 2.80 8.29
CA PHE A 404 -33.54 1.53 8.94
C PHE A 404 -33.59 1.63 10.47
N PHE A 405 -32.89 2.61 11.05
CA PHE A 405 -32.74 2.77 12.50
C PHE A 405 -33.47 4.02 13.02
N VAL A 406 -33.60 5.06 12.20
CA VAL A 406 -34.17 6.34 12.56
C VAL A 406 -35.28 6.70 11.59
N ALA A 407 -36.49 6.94 12.11
CA ALA A 407 -37.60 7.40 11.27
C ALA A 407 -37.29 8.79 10.67
N PRO A 408 -37.69 9.04 9.41
CA PRO A 408 -37.51 10.32 8.79
C PRO A 408 -38.30 11.41 9.53
N THR A 409 -37.64 12.51 9.83
CA THR A 409 -38.26 13.72 10.39
C THR A 409 -38.56 14.76 9.33
N GLU A 410 -37.82 14.70 8.23
CA GLU A 410 -37.89 15.57 7.06
C GLU A 410 -38.01 14.70 5.81
N TYR A 411 -38.51 15.31 4.73
CA TYR A 411 -38.72 14.64 3.44
C TYR A 411 -37.99 15.43 2.35
N ASP A 412 -37.18 14.73 1.51
CA ASP A 412 -36.41 15.37 0.45
C ASP A 412 -37.32 16.13 -0.53
N ALA A 413 -37.15 17.43 -0.60
CA ALA A 413 -38.01 18.33 -1.38
C ALA A 413 -38.06 17.96 -2.89
N LYS A 414 -36.94 17.48 -3.44
CA LYS A 414 -36.90 17.06 -4.87
C LYS A 414 -37.68 15.77 -5.06
N THR A 415 -37.58 14.82 -4.17
CA THR A 415 -38.32 13.56 -4.17
C THR A 415 -39.80 13.83 -3.95
N VAL A 416 -40.18 14.68 -3.01
CA VAL A 416 -41.55 15.12 -2.77
C VAL A 416 -42.14 15.71 -4.07
N LYS A 417 -41.49 16.69 -4.66
CA LYS A 417 -41.96 17.32 -5.92
C LYS A 417 -42.17 16.31 -7.04
N LYS A 418 -41.28 15.29 -7.12
CA LYS A 418 -41.31 14.30 -8.20
C LYS A 418 -42.29 13.17 -7.95
N ARG A 419 -42.45 12.71 -6.69
CA ARG A 419 -43.11 11.45 -6.34
C ARG A 419 -44.38 11.59 -5.53
N TRP A 420 -44.60 12.72 -4.82
CA TRP A 420 -45.82 12.98 -4.07
C TRP A 420 -46.77 13.80 -4.95
N LYS A 421 -47.86 13.17 -5.40
CA LYS A 421 -48.88 13.77 -6.29
C LYS A 421 -50.08 14.22 -5.48
N THR A 422 -51.02 14.93 -6.11
CA THR A 422 -52.24 15.44 -5.47
C THR A 422 -53.08 14.33 -4.81
N ASP A 423 -53.11 13.16 -5.43
CA ASP A 423 -53.81 11.97 -4.93
C ASP A 423 -53.00 11.10 -3.96
N SER A 424 -51.70 11.37 -3.80
CA SER A 424 -50.80 10.56 -2.95
C SER A 424 -51.26 10.46 -1.50
N PRO A 425 -51.79 11.51 -0.84
CA PRO A 425 -52.28 11.37 0.53
C PRO A 425 -53.39 10.34 0.66
N GLN A 426 -54.36 10.35 -0.26
CA GLN A 426 -55.46 9.38 -0.28
C GLN A 426 -54.95 7.97 -0.58
N VAL A 427 -54.16 7.81 -1.63
CA VAL A 427 -53.59 6.51 -2.03
C VAL A 427 -52.76 5.89 -0.90
N MET A 428 -51.97 6.71 -0.20
CA MET A 428 -51.16 6.23 0.93
C MET A 428 -51.99 5.90 2.17
N ALA A 429 -53.11 6.60 2.40
CA ALA A 429 -54.06 6.24 3.45
C ALA A 429 -54.72 4.85 3.17
N GLU A 430 -55.16 4.62 1.92
CA GLU A 430 -55.71 3.34 1.49
C GLU A 430 -54.69 2.19 1.63
N LEU A 431 -53.44 2.43 1.20
CA LEU A 431 -52.33 1.48 1.34
C LEU A 431 -52.02 1.19 2.81
N ARG A 432 -52.06 2.20 3.67
CA ARG A 432 -51.86 2.08 5.11
C ARG A 432 -52.92 1.19 5.72
N ASP A 433 -54.18 1.35 5.31
CA ASP A 433 -55.32 0.53 5.80
C ASP A 433 -55.21 -0.93 5.29
N LEU A 434 -54.77 -1.13 4.04
CA LEU A 434 -54.43 -2.43 3.51
C LEU A 434 -53.38 -3.13 4.38
N PHE A 435 -52.26 -2.47 4.68
CA PHE A 435 -51.23 -3.01 5.54
C PHE A 435 -51.71 -3.30 6.96
N ALA A 436 -52.58 -2.44 7.50
CA ALA A 436 -53.20 -2.68 8.81
C ALA A 436 -54.00 -3.99 8.85
N ALA A 437 -54.65 -4.30 7.74
CA ALA A 437 -55.49 -5.54 7.59
C ALA A 437 -54.68 -6.76 7.12
N THR A 438 -53.40 -6.61 6.68
CA THR A 438 -52.60 -7.70 6.17
C THR A 438 -51.96 -8.48 7.38
N ASP A 439 -52.27 -9.77 7.50
CA ASP A 439 -51.70 -10.61 8.55
C ASP A 439 -50.27 -11.05 8.27
N ASP A 440 -49.99 -11.44 7.01
CA ASP A 440 -48.64 -11.81 6.56
C ASP A 440 -47.86 -10.57 6.14
N PHE A 441 -47.04 -10.06 7.02
CA PHE A 441 -46.18 -8.90 6.79
C PHE A 441 -44.76 -9.26 6.30
N SER A 442 -44.58 -10.50 5.77
CA SER A 442 -43.38 -10.89 5.04
C SER A 442 -43.25 -10.10 3.73
N ILE A 443 -42.07 -10.12 3.10
CA ILE A 443 -41.82 -9.44 1.81
C ILE A 443 -42.84 -9.94 0.77
N GLU A 444 -42.97 -11.25 0.64
CA GLU A 444 -43.89 -11.92 -0.29
C GLU A 444 -45.37 -11.61 0.01
N GLY A 445 -45.74 -11.61 1.29
CA GLY A 445 -47.10 -11.30 1.74
C GLY A 445 -47.49 -9.85 1.41
N GLN A 446 -46.62 -8.89 1.70
CA GLN A 446 -46.79 -7.47 1.38
C GLN A 446 -46.90 -7.28 -0.13
N GLU A 447 -45.94 -7.81 -0.88
CA GLU A 447 -45.86 -7.61 -2.35
C GLU A 447 -47.13 -8.16 -3.01
N LYS A 448 -47.57 -9.37 -2.64
CA LYS A 448 -48.79 -9.97 -3.18
C LYS A 448 -50.03 -9.13 -2.87
N ALA A 449 -50.19 -8.70 -1.62
CA ALA A 449 -51.35 -7.90 -1.21
C ALA A 449 -51.38 -6.52 -1.95
N VAL A 450 -50.22 -5.85 -2.02
CA VAL A 450 -50.13 -4.54 -2.61
C VAL A 450 -50.29 -4.60 -4.13
N MET A 451 -49.70 -5.57 -4.83
CA MET A 451 -49.82 -5.69 -6.29
C MET A 451 -51.27 -6.01 -6.70
N GLN A 452 -51.95 -6.92 -5.97
CA GLN A 452 -53.37 -7.22 -6.20
C GLN A 452 -54.24 -5.98 -5.98
N TRP A 453 -53.99 -5.21 -4.92
CA TRP A 453 -54.71 -3.98 -4.64
C TRP A 453 -54.51 -2.91 -5.71
N ILE A 454 -53.24 -2.71 -6.14
CA ILE A 454 -52.89 -1.75 -7.24
C ILE A 454 -53.69 -2.11 -8.52
N GLU A 455 -53.70 -3.40 -8.90
CA GLU A 455 -54.41 -3.87 -10.08
C GLU A 455 -55.93 -3.61 -9.94
N THR A 456 -56.51 -3.96 -8.78
CA THR A 456 -57.94 -3.78 -8.50
C THR A 456 -58.37 -2.30 -8.57
N LYS A 457 -57.50 -1.40 -8.09
CA LYS A 457 -57.80 0.06 -8.07
C LYS A 457 -57.37 0.78 -9.34
N GLY A 458 -56.63 0.14 -10.23
CA GLY A 458 -56.11 0.76 -11.45
C GLY A 458 -55.02 1.80 -11.20
N TYR A 459 -54.28 1.70 -10.08
CA TYR A 459 -53.20 2.62 -9.75
C TYR A 459 -51.93 2.28 -10.54
N GLY A 460 -51.10 3.31 -10.80
CA GLY A 460 -49.81 3.11 -11.41
C GLY A 460 -48.78 2.58 -10.36
N THR A 461 -48.27 1.35 -10.55
CA THR A 461 -47.34 0.68 -9.62
C THR A 461 -46.18 1.58 -9.21
N GLY A 462 -45.50 2.21 -10.16
CA GLY A 462 -44.36 3.09 -9.88
C GLY A 462 -44.72 4.31 -9.04
N ASN A 463 -45.96 4.86 -9.20
CA ASN A 463 -46.41 6.00 -8.39
C ASN A 463 -46.64 5.56 -6.93
N VAL A 464 -47.33 4.44 -6.74
CA VAL A 464 -47.63 3.89 -5.39
C VAL A 464 -46.34 3.55 -4.67
N LEU A 465 -45.48 2.72 -5.27
CA LEU A 465 -44.25 2.24 -4.59
C LEU A 465 -43.25 3.37 -4.32
N ASN A 466 -43.15 4.38 -5.19
CA ASN A 466 -42.28 5.53 -4.90
C ASN A 466 -42.84 6.45 -3.80
N ALA A 467 -44.18 6.67 -3.79
CA ALA A 467 -44.83 7.41 -2.70
C ALA A 467 -44.70 6.65 -1.38
N PHE A 468 -44.89 5.35 -1.37
CA PHE A 468 -44.68 4.50 -0.19
C PHE A 468 -43.24 4.57 0.32
N ARG A 469 -42.26 4.43 -0.58
CA ARG A 469 -40.84 4.62 -0.20
C ARG A 469 -40.62 5.97 0.48
N LEU A 470 -41.14 7.04 -0.08
CA LEU A 470 -41.01 8.38 0.49
C LEU A 470 -41.57 8.44 1.93
N THR A 471 -42.69 7.75 2.21
CA THR A 471 -43.28 7.77 3.56
C THR A 471 -42.39 7.10 4.61
N ILE A 472 -41.71 5.99 4.26
CA ILE A 472 -40.94 5.21 5.25
C ILE A 472 -39.45 5.56 5.30
N VAL A 473 -38.90 6.14 4.21
CA VAL A 473 -37.49 6.49 4.07
C VAL A 473 -37.25 8.00 4.20
N GLY A 474 -38.15 8.82 3.72
CA GLY A 474 -38.02 10.27 3.59
C GLY A 474 -37.37 10.72 2.30
N GLU A 475 -36.77 9.80 1.55
CA GLU A 475 -36.00 10.04 0.32
C GLU A 475 -36.29 8.96 -0.74
N GLY A 476 -35.72 9.13 -1.93
CA GLY A 476 -35.86 8.17 -3.04
C GLY A 476 -34.74 7.10 -3.10
N ILE A 477 -34.17 6.71 -1.96
CA ILE A 477 -33.01 5.80 -1.86
C ILE A 477 -33.37 4.47 -1.18
N GLY A 478 -32.46 3.54 -1.14
CA GLY A 478 -32.56 2.27 -0.42
C GLY A 478 -32.82 1.06 -1.32
N PRO A 479 -32.92 -0.15 -0.75
CA PRO A 479 -33.20 -1.40 -1.44
C PRO A 479 -34.68 -1.46 -1.88
N HIS A 480 -35.20 -2.66 -2.20
CA HIS A 480 -36.61 -2.81 -2.53
C HIS A 480 -37.49 -2.34 -1.36
N VAL A 481 -38.62 -1.67 -1.64
CA VAL A 481 -39.42 -1.00 -0.60
C VAL A 481 -40.02 -1.99 0.40
N PHE A 482 -40.33 -3.21 -0.06
CA PHE A 482 -40.87 -4.26 0.82
C PHE A 482 -39.79 -4.88 1.71
N ASP A 483 -38.53 -4.91 1.29
CA ASP A 483 -37.41 -5.27 2.17
C ASP A 483 -37.31 -4.30 3.35
N ILE A 484 -37.46 -3.00 3.05
CA ILE A 484 -37.41 -1.96 4.08
C ILE A 484 -38.58 -2.10 5.05
N SER A 485 -39.79 -2.22 4.54
CA SER A 485 -41.00 -2.30 5.39
C SER A 485 -41.05 -3.60 6.23
N ALA A 486 -40.63 -4.74 5.67
CA ALA A 486 -40.50 -5.98 6.39
C ALA A 486 -39.48 -5.90 7.54
N PHE A 487 -38.30 -5.26 7.26
CA PHE A 487 -37.30 -5.02 8.29
C PHE A 487 -37.80 -4.11 9.42
N LEU A 488 -38.52 -3.02 9.07
CA LEU A 488 -39.12 -2.11 10.05
C LEU A 488 -40.21 -2.77 10.90
N GLY A 489 -40.92 -3.72 10.31
CA GLY A 489 -42.12 -4.34 10.90
C GLY A 489 -43.38 -3.50 10.67
N LYS A 490 -44.52 -4.16 10.85
CA LYS A 490 -45.84 -3.60 10.58
C LYS A 490 -46.10 -2.29 11.35
N GLU A 491 -45.91 -2.32 12.66
CA GLU A 491 -46.18 -1.16 13.53
C GLU A 491 -45.39 0.08 13.14
N GLU A 492 -44.09 -0.03 12.97
CA GLU A 492 -43.23 1.10 12.61
C GLU A 492 -43.52 1.60 11.18
N THR A 493 -43.84 0.70 10.25
CA THR A 493 -44.23 1.07 8.89
C THR A 493 -45.50 1.91 8.91
N LEU A 494 -46.54 1.45 9.61
CA LEU A 494 -47.79 2.21 9.73
C LEU A 494 -47.58 3.57 10.39
N ARG A 495 -46.79 3.63 11.48
CA ARG A 495 -46.45 4.88 12.17
C ARG A 495 -45.78 5.88 11.27
N ARG A 496 -44.84 5.45 10.42
CA ARG A 496 -44.15 6.34 9.43
C ARG A 496 -45.09 6.81 8.35
N MET A 497 -45.96 5.94 7.84
CA MET A 497 -46.97 6.31 6.88
C MET A 497 -47.95 7.37 7.41
N ASP A 498 -48.49 7.17 8.61
CA ASP A 498 -49.38 8.14 9.27
C ASP A 498 -48.72 9.51 9.43
N ARG A 499 -47.47 9.53 9.86
CA ARG A 499 -46.69 10.77 9.95
C ARG A 499 -46.49 11.46 8.61
N ALA A 500 -46.09 10.72 7.58
CA ALA A 500 -45.84 11.28 6.25
C ALA A 500 -47.13 11.85 5.63
N ILE A 501 -48.23 11.12 5.75
CA ILE A 501 -49.56 11.57 5.29
C ILE A 501 -49.95 12.88 5.99
N SER A 502 -49.76 12.97 7.31
CA SER A 502 -50.05 14.19 8.07
C SER A 502 -49.20 15.39 7.70
N VAL A 503 -47.88 15.16 7.44
CA VAL A 503 -46.95 16.26 7.13
C VAL A 503 -47.02 16.69 5.68
N LEU A 504 -47.07 15.73 4.75
CA LEU A 504 -47.07 16.02 3.29
C LEU A 504 -48.46 16.28 2.72
N GLY A 505 -49.52 15.84 3.39
CA GLY A 505 -50.91 16.12 3.03
C GLY A 505 -51.37 17.55 3.35
N LYS A 506 -50.62 18.28 4.16
CA LYS A 506 -50.89 19.67 4.54
C LYS A 506 -50.26 20.73 3.60
N LYS A 507 -49.66 20.36 2.48
CA LYS A 507 -49.23 21.36 1.51
C LYS A 507 -50.46 21.95 0.86
N GLU A 508 -50.81 23.09 1.45
CA GLU A 508 -51.73 24.06 0.86
C GLU A 508 -51.16 24.58 -0.47
N ASP A 509 -52.07 24.95 -1.34
CA ASP A 509 -51.95 25.57 -2.65
C ASP A 509 -50.87 26.64 -2.79
#